data_7c65d08e7da189ff66c91648023e8ad2
#
_entry.id   7c65d08e7da189ff66c91648023e8ad2
#
_cell.length_a   1.000
_cell.length_b   1.000
_cell.length_c   1.000
_cell.angle_alpha   90.00
_cell.angle_beta   90.00
_cell.angle_gamma   90.00
#
_symmetry.space_group_name_H-M   'P 1'
#
loop_
_entity.id
_entity.type
_entity.pdbx_description
1 polymer ?
#
loop_
_entity_poly.entity_id
_entity_poly.type
_entity_poly.pdbx_seq_one_letter_code
_entity_poly.pdbx_strand_id
1 'polypeptide(L)'
;MKKELYIQNSLSRKKELFKPITEGFIGMYVCGPTVYSDVHLGNCRTFVSFDVMYRYLLYLGYEVRYVRNITDVGHLTDDGEDRMSKGARLAKLEPMEVAQKYTTGFHLSLIHISEPTRPY
;
A
#
# COMPACT_ATOMS: atom_id res chain seq x y z
N MET A 1 -19.99 -11.11 19.55
CA MET A 1 -19.69 -12.30 18.71
C MET A 1 -18.58 -11.92 17.74
N LYS A 2 -17.41 -12.53 17.86
CA LYS A 2 -16.38 -12.39 16.82
C LYS A 2 -16.91 -13.08 15.57
N LYS A 3 -17.17 -12.33 14.52
CA LYS A 3 -17.59 -12.90 13.23
C LYS A 3 -16.39 -13.62 12.62
N GLU A 4 -16.59 -14.80 12.10
CA GLU A 4 -15.56 -15.55 11.39
C GLU A 4 -15.18 -14.81 10.11
N LEU A 5 -13.89 -14.61 9.90
CA LEU A 5 -13.34 -13.99 8.69
C LEU A 5 -12.56 -15.06 7.90
N TYR A 6 -12.91 -15.24 6.64
CA TYR A 6 -12.20 -16.13 5.75
C TYR A 6 -11.44 -15.30 4.70
N ILE A 7 -10.16 -15.57 4.53
CA ILE A 7 -9.29 -14.88 3.58
C ILE A 7 -8.68 -15.89 2.62
N GLN A 8 -8.60 -15.51 1.34
CA GLN A 8 -7.88 -16.28 0.34
C GLN A 8 -6.37 -16.22 0.63
N ASN A 9 -5.78 -17.36 0.92
CA ASN A 9 -4.35 -17.49 1.11
C ASN A 9 -3.69 -17.92 -0.21
N SER A 10 -2.81 -17.08 -0.76
CA SER A 10 -2.12 -17.37 -2.02
C SER A 10 -1.13 -18.51 -1.90
N LEU A 11 -0.57 -18.76 -0.72
CA LEU A 11 0.38 -19.85 -0.49
C LEU A 11 -0.32 -21.21 -0.58
N SER A 12 -1.44 -21.37 0.14
CA SER A 12 -2.23 -22.61 0.14
C SER A 12 -3.22 -22.68 -1.03
N ARG A 13 -3.46 -21.55 -1.72
CA ARG A 13 -4.48 -21.38 -2.79
C ARG A 13 -5.90 -21.69 -2.34
N LYS A 14 -6.18 -21.57 -1.06
CA LYS A 14 -7.49 -21.85 -0.46
C LYS A 14 -7.99 -20.66 0.35
N LYS A 15 -9.30 -20.62 0.51
CA LYS A 15 -9.95 -19.72 1.45
C LYS A 15 -9.85 -20.33 2.85
N GLU A 16 -9.22 -19.64 3.77
CA GLU A 16 -8.94 -20.14 5.12
C GLU A 16 -9.54 -19.24 6.19
N LEU A 17 -9.92 -19.81 7.30
CA LEU A 17 -10.31 -19.04 8.47
C LEU A 17 -9.12 -18.22 8.96
N PHE A 18 -9.30 -16.90 9.00
CA PHE A 18 -8.27 -16.01 9.49
C PHE A 18 -8.04 -16.18 10.99
N LYS A 19 -6.82 -16.42 11.37
CA LYS A 19 -6.36 -16.47 12.76
C LYS A 19 -5.18 -15.52 12.93
N PRO A 20 -5.26 -14.48 13.77
CA PRO A 20 -4.12 -13.63 14.06
C PRO A 20 -3.03 -14.41 14.78
N ILE A 21 -1.77 -14.04 14.55
CA ILE A 21 -0.61 -14.62 15.25
C ILE A 21 -0.66 -14.25 16.73
N THR A 22 -1.01 -13.00 17.02
CA THR A 22 -1.21 -12.49 18.38
C THR A 22 -2.70 -12.23 18.59
N GLU A 23 -3.29 -12.76 19.65
CA GLU A 23 -4.71 -12.58 19.91
C GLU A 23 -5.07 -11.10 20.05
N GLY A 24 -6.11 -10.67 19.32
CA GLY A 24 -6.60 -9.29 19.34
C GLY A 24 -5.78 -8.29 18.51
N PHE A 25 -4.58 -8.65 18.05
CA PHE A 25 -3.69 -7.76 17.32
C PHE A 25 -3.35 -8.28 15.92
N ILE A 26 -3.33 -7.40 14.93
CA ILE A 26 -3.01 -7.73 13.54
C ILE A 26 -1.96 -6.77 13.01
N GLY A 27 -0.83 -7.32 12.55
CA GLY A 27 0.11 -6.61 11.70
C GLY A 27 -0.29 -6.76 10.23
N MET A 28 -0.57 -5.66 9.55
CA MET A 28 -0.94 -5.64 8.14
C MET A 28 0.11 -4.90 7.34
N TYR A 29 0.78 -5.58 6.43
CA TYR A 29 1.74 -4.97 5.50
C TYR A 29 1.15 -4.97 4.10
N VAL A 30 1.14 -3.81 3.46
CA VAL A 30 0.63 -3.63 2.11
C VAL A 30 1.69 -2.95 1.24
N CYS A 31 1.90 -3.50 0.05
CA CYS A 31 2.82 -2.89 -0.92
C CYS A 31 2.32 -1.50 -1.32
N GLY A 32 3.20 -0.51 -1.21
CA GLY A 32 2.97 0.85 -1.62
C GLY A 32 3.42 1.13 -3.05
N PRO A 33 3.39 2.41 -3.46
CA PRO A 33 3.77 2.80 -4.81
C PRO A 33 5.29 2.80 -5.00
N THR A 34 5.72 2.67 -6.26
CA THR A 34 7.05 3.07 -6.70
C THR A 34 6.98 4.53 -7.13
N VAL A 35 7.75 5.40 -6.48
CA VAL A 35 7.61 6.86 -6.56
C VAL A 35 8.42 7.48 -7.71
N TYR A 36 8.25 6.96 -8.92
CA TYR A 36 8.83 7.51 -10.15
C TYR A 36 7.83 8.30 -11.01
N SER A 37 6.54 8.24 -10.68
CA SER A 37 5.46 8.90 -11.39
C SER A 37 4.26 9.15 -10.49
N ASP A 38 3.30 9.94 -10.97
CA ASP A 38 2.05 10.17 -10.25
C ASP A 38 1.24 8.88 -10.07
N VAL A 39 0.44 8.88 -9.02
CA VAL A 39 -0.49 7.77 -8.71
C VAL A 39 -1.57 7.70 -9.78
N HIS A 40 -1.83 6.51 -10.28
CA HIS A 40 -2.89 6.25 -11.26
C HIS A 40 -3.99 5.36 -10.69
N LEU A 41 -5.07 5.18 -11.46
CA LEU A 41 -6.26 4.43 -11.03
C LEU A 41 -5.94 3.01 -10.55
N GLY A 42 -4.98 2.33 -11.15
CA GLY A 42 -4.54 1.00 -10.72
C GLY A 42 -3.98 0.99 -9.30
N ASN A 43 -3.21 2.01 -8.92
CA ASN A 43 -2.73 2.18 -7.56
C ASN A 43 -3.89 2.47 -6.59
N CYS A 44 -4.82 3.34 -6.99
CA CYS A 44 -5.98 3.70 -6.19
C CYS A 44 -6.85 2.47 -5.86
N ARG A 45 -7.03 1.55 -6.81
CA ARG A 45 -7.75 0.30 -6.57
C ARG A 45 -7.12 -0.50 -5.42
N THR A 46 -5.81 -0.62 -5.38
CA THR A 46 -5.10 -1.31 -4.31
C THR A 46 -5.32 -0.59 -2.97
N PHE A 47 -5.16 0.73 -2.95
CA PHE A 47 -5.29 1.52 -1.71
C PHE A 47 -6.69 1.44 -1.13
N VAL A 48 -7.72 1.59 -1.95
CA VAL A 48 -9.12 1.49 -1.52
C VAL A 48 -9.45 0.08 -1.03
N SER A 49 -9.00 -0.96 -1.75
CA SER A 49 -9.25 -2.35 -1.36
C SER A 49 -8.68 -2.69 0.02
N PHE A 50 -7.46 -2.25 0.29
CA PHE A 50 -6.82 -2.50 1.59
C PHE A 50 -7.31 -1.55 2.68
N ASP A 51 -7.80 -0.36 2.35
CA ASP A 51 -8.49 0.51 3.31
C ASP A 51 -9.80 -0.15 3.80
N VAL A 52 -10.58 -0.73 2.89
CA VAL A 52 -11.79 -1.49 3.26
C VAL A 52 -11.43 -2.67 4.17
N MET A 53 -10.40 -3.42 3.84
CA MET A 53 -9.94 -4.54 4.69
C MET A 53 -9.51 -4.05 6.07
N TYR A 54 -8.72 -3.00 6.16
CA TYR A 54 -8.29 -2.39 7.41
C TYR A 54 -9.47 -1.99 8.30
N ARG A 55 -10.45 -1.28 7.72
CA ARG A 55 -11.67 -0.85 8.45
C ARG A 55 -12.50 -2.02 8.91
N TYR A 56 -12.60 -3.05 8.09
CA TYR A 56 -13.35 -4.25 8.47
C TYR A 56 -12.69 -4.98 9.64
N LEU A 57 -11.36 -5.08 9.67
CA LEU A 57 -10.62 -5.66 10.80
C LEU A 57 -10.83 -4.85 12.09
N LEU A 58 -10.82 -3.52 12.01
CA LEU A 58 -11.18 -2.65 13.14
C LEU A 58 -12.62 -2.88 13.61
N TYR A 59 -13.56 -2.99 12.67
CA TYR A 59 -14.96 -3.28 12.98
C TYR A 59 -15.14 -4.63 13.69
N LEU A 60 -14.32 -5.62 13.37
CA LEU A 60 -14.29 -6.90 14.06
C LEU A 60 -13.67 -6.82 15.47
N GLY A 61 -13.17 -5.68 15.88
CA GLY A 61 -12.60 -5.43 17.20
C GLY A 61 -11.11 -5.75 17.34
N TYR A 62 -10.39 -5.90 16.22
CA TYR A 62 -8.94 -6.06 16.26
C TYR A 62 -8.23 -4.72 16.40
N GLU A 63 -7.11 -4.71 17.11
CA GLU A 63 -6.12 -3.66 17.00
C GLU A 63 -5.26 -3.93 15.76
N VAL A 64 -5.19 -2.99 14.83
CA VAL A 64 -4.52 -3.20 13.54
C VAL A 64 -3.39 -2.20 13.35
N ARG A 65 -2.17 -2.71 13.22
CA ARG A 65 -1.02 -1.92 12.77
C ARG A 65 -0.87 -2.05 11.27
N TYR A 66 -1.22 -1.00 10.54
CA TYR A 66 -1.13 -0.94 9.09
C TYR A 66 0.18 -0.28 8.65
N VAL A 67 0.98 -1.00 7.87
CA VAL A 67 2.26 -0.54 7.36
C VAL A 67 2.25 -0.62 5.84
N ARG A 68 2.73 0.43 5.19
CA ARG A 68 2.91 0.52 3.74
C ARG A 68 4.32 0.99 3.43
N ASN A 69 4.99 0.36 2.46
CA ASN A 69 6.26 0.83 1.98
C ASN A 69 6.09 1.90 0.90
N ILE A 70 7.19 2.62 0.64
CA ILE A 70 7.39 3.44 -0.56
C ILE A 70 8.65 2.91 -1.21
N THR A 71 8.55 2.50 -2.49
CA THR A 71 9.67 1.95 -3.23
C THR A 71 10.33 3.06 -4.04
N ASP A 72 11.59 3.31 -3.76
CA ASP A 72 12.41 4.35 -4.40
C ASP A 72 13.57 3.78 -5.23
N VAL A 73 13.87 2.48 -5.13
CA VAL A 73 14.97 1.82 -5.86
C VAL A 73 14.59 0.38 -6.28
N GLY A 74 15.37 -0.19 -7.19
CA GLY A 74 15.34 -1.62 -7.50
C GLY A 74 14.20 -2.08 -8.41
N HIS A 75 13.49 -1.16 -9.05
CA HIS A 75 12.42 -1.49 -10.00
C HIS A 75 12.92 -1.34 -11.44
N LEU A 76 13.47 -2.40 -11.98
CA LEU A 76 14.05 -2.41 -13.33
C LEU A 76 12.97 -2.35 -14.42
N THR A 77 13.30 -1.69 -15.52
CA THR A 77 12.56 -1.72 -16.78
C THR A 77 13.07 -2.87 -17.65
N ASP A 78 12.36 -3.16 -18.75
CA ASP A 78 12.69 -4.24 -19.69
C ASP A 78 14.09 -4.07 -20.32
N ASP A 79 14.60 -2.85 -20.40
CA ASP A 79 15.94 -2.47 -20.86
C ASP A 79 16.99 -2.54 -19.73
N GLY A 80 16.63 -2.98 -18.52
CA GLY A 80 17.53 -3.15 -17.39
C GLY A 80 17.83 -1.85 -16.62
N GLU A 81 17.27 -0.71 -17.03
CA GLU A 81 17.41 0.56 -16.31
C GLU A 81 16.47 0.60 -15.09
N ASP A 82 16.94 1.13 -13.97
CA ASP A 82 16.09 1.39 -12.82
C ASP A 82 15.05 2.48 -13.12
N ARG A 83 13.79 2.26 -12.78
CA ARG A 83 12.68 3.18 -13.06
C ARG A 83 12.86 4.55 -12.43
N MET A 84 13.49 4.63 -11.26
CA MET A 84 13.79 5.91 -10.61
C MET A 84 14.82 6.70 -11.40
N SER A 85 15.88 6.06 -11.86
CA SER A 85 16.93 6.68 -12.71
C SER A 85 16.36 7.16 -14.05
N LYS A 86 15.50 6.35 -14.66
CA LYS A 86 14.79 6.74 -15.90
C LYS A 86 13.87 7.92 -15.66
N GLY A 87 13.09 7.94 -14.58
CA GLY A 87 12.22 9.04 -14.19
C GLY A 87 13.00 10.33 -13.92
N ALA A 88 14.13 10.23 -13.22
CA ALA A 88 15.02 11.35 -12.93
C ALA A 88 15.59 11.96 -14.22
N ARG A 89 16.06 11.14 -15.14
CA ARG A 89 16.58 11.58 -16.44
C ARG A 89 15.51 12.29 -17.28
N LEU A 90 14.29 11.76 -17.32
CA LEU A 90 13.17 12.35 -18.06
C LEU A 90 12.69 13.65 -17.43
N ALA A 91 12.69 13.74 -16.10
CA ALA A 91 12.31 14.95 -15.37
C ALA A 91 13.44 15.97 -15.25
N LYS A 92 14.68 15.63 -15.66
CA LYS A 92 15.90 16.43 -15.45
C LYS A 92 16.17 16.78 -13.99
N LEU A 93 15.92 15.82 -13.10
CA LEU A 93 16.08 15.93 -11.66
C LEU A 93 16.99 14.81 -11.15
N GLU A 94 17.52 14.97 -9.94
CA GLU A 94 18.19 13.88 -9.25
C GLU A 94 17.19 12.81 -8.78
N PRO A 95 17.57 11.52 -8.70
CA PRO A 95 16.65 10.45 -8.28
C PRO A 95 15.96 10.69 -6.95
N MET A 96 16.64 11.26 -5.97
CA MET A 96 16.05 11.59 -4.67
C MET A 96 15.03 12.73 -4.72
N GLU A 97 15.23 13.69 -5.62
CA GLU A 97 14.24 14.77 -5.84
C GLU A 97 12.98 14.23 -6.49
N VAL A 98 13.10 13.30 -7.43
CA VAL A 98 11.98 12.57 -8.04
C VAL A 98 11.23 11.79 -6.97
N ALA A 99 11.93 11.00 -6.16
CA ALA A 99 11.34 10.23 -5.07
C ALA A 99 10.56 11.12 -4.11
N GLN A 100 11.13 12.24 -3.67
CA GLN A 100 10.48 13.15 -2.76
C GLN A 100 9.25 13.83 -3.36
N LYS A 101 9.34 14.28 -4.62
CA LYS A 101 8.24 14.91 -5.34
C LYS A 101 7.02 13.98 -5.40
N TYR A 102 7.22 12.75 -5.86
CA TYR A 102 6.11 11.80 -6.03
C TYR A 102 5.65 11.17 -4.72
N THR A 103 6.52 11.05 -3.72
CA THR A 103 6.11 10.68 -2.35
C THR A 103 5.17 11.73 -1.76
N THR A 104 5.49 13.00 -1.90
CA THR A 104 4.60 14.10 -1.46
C THR A 104 3.28 14.06 -2.21
N GLY A 105 3.30 13.91 -3.53
CA GLY A 105 2.10 13.75 -4.36
C GLY A 105 1.25 12.56 -3.96
N PHE A 106 1.88 11.41 -3.64
CA PHE A 106 1.21 10.23 -3.14
C PHE A 106 0.47 10.50 -1.82
N HIS A 107 1.11 11.09 -0.84
CA HIS A 107 0.47 11.43 0.43
C HIS A 107 -0.68 12.42 0.26
N LEU A 108 -0.51 13.46 -0.58
CA LEU A 108 -1.58 14.40 -0.89
C LEU A 108 -2.78 13.70 -1.57
N SER A 109 -2.53 12.73 -2.44
CA SER A 109 -3.60 11.95 -3.06
C SER A 109 -4.40 11.16 -2.03
N LEU A 110 -3.76 10.62 -1.00
CA LEU A 110 -4.42 9.82 0.05
C LEU A 110 -5.38 10.64 0.91
N ILE A 111 -5.15 11.92 1.13
CA ILE A 111 -6.09 12.77 1.91
C ILE A 111 -7.47 12.86 1.27
N HIS A 112 -7.58 12.62 -0.03
CA HIS A 112 -8.84 12.61 -0.78
C HIS A 112 -9.40 11.21 -1.03
N ILE A 113 -8.58 10.16 -0.86
CA ILE A 113 -8.95 8.77 -1.17
C ILE A 113 -9.30 7.98 0.09
N SER A 114 -8.43 7.98 1.09
CA SER A 114 -8.59 7.15 2.29
C SER A 114 -8.56 7.93 3.61
N GLU A 115 -7.80 9.01 3.68
CA GLU A 115 -7.65 9.82 4.90
C GLU A 115 -8.95 10.47 5.40
N PRO A 116 -9.86 11.02 4.55
CA PRO A 116 -11.08 11.67 5.02
C PRO A 116 -11.99 10.78 5.85
N THR A 117 -11.83 9.49 5.73
CA THR A 117 -12.66 8.48 6.39
C THR A 117 -11.94 7.80 7.56
N ARG A 118 -10.73 8.25 7.90
CA ARG A 118 -9.97 7.76 9.04
C ARG A 118 -10.60 8.29 10.33
N PRO A 119 -11.07 7.44 11.27
CA PRO A 119 -11.45 7.92 12.58
C PRO A 119 -10.20 8.43 13.30
N TYR A 120 -10.26 9.63 13.79
CA TYR A 120 -9.22 10.25 14.61
C TYR A 120 -9.14 9.60 15.99
#